data_dd8548bd109a61e18b33ee75bdadc1c6
#
_entry.id   dd8548bd109a61e18b33ee75bdadc1c6
#
_cell.length_a   1.000
_cell.length_b   1.000
_cell.length_c   1.000
_cell.angle_alpha   90.00
_cell.angle_beta   90.00
_cell.angle_gamma   90.00
#
_symmetry.space_group_name_H-M   'P 1'
#
loop_
_entity.id
_entity.type
_entity.pdbx_description
1 polymer ?
#
loop_
_entity_poly.entity_id
_entity_poly.type
_entity_poly.pdbx_seq_one_letter_code
_entity_poly.pdbx_strand_id
1 'polypeptide(L)'
;MYKKTTLAVLIALLTGATTVHAQTDISSIESRLAALEQRLKNAESRAQAAEARAKTAELQVQKLAETQQQNQLTTQEVAQRTVQLEQKSAENSGFEFHGYARSGLLMNDAASSSKSGPYLTPAGETGGAVGRLGNEADTYVELNVEHKQTLDNGATTRFKAMLADGQRDYNDWTGGSSNLNIRQAFAELGALPSFTGAFKDSTVWAGKRFDRDNFDIHWLDSDVVFLAGTGGGIYDVKWNETFRSNFSLYGRNFGDLDDIDNNVQNYILTMNHYAGPFQLMVSGLRAKDNDDRKDANGDLIQTDAANTGVHALVGLHNDTFYGLREGTAKTALLYGHGLGAEVKGIGSDGALLSEANTWRFASYGTTPLGSGWYVAPAILAQSSKDRYVKGDSYEWVTFNTRLIKEVTQNFALAFEGSYQ
;
A
#
# COMPACT_ATOMS: atom_id res chain seq x y z
N MET A 1 -23.93 -38.03 1.43
CA MET A 1 -24.69 -39.25 1.22
C MET A 1 -25.36 -39.19 -0.14
N TYR A 2 -24.58 -39.39 -1.21
CA TYR A 2 -25.08 -39.65 -2.56
C TYR A 2 -24.07 -40.58 -3.20
N LYS A 3 -24.33 -41.88 -3.10
CA LYS A 3 -23.57 -42.95 -3.73
C LYS A 3 -24.50 -43.73 -4.67
N LYS A 4 -23.98 -44.01 -5.86
CA LYS A 4 -24.36 -45.14 -6.70
C LYS A 4 -25.68 -45.05 -7.45
N THR A 5 -25.70 -44.38 -8.59
CA THR A 5 -26.64 -44.73 -9.68
C THR A 5 -26.18 -44.10 -11.00
N THR A 6 -25.10 -44.59 -11.60
CA THR A 6 -24.77 -44.31 -13.02
C THR A 6 -23.85 -45.37 -13.62
N LEU A 7 -24.09 -46.65 -13.28
CA LEU A 7 -23.36 -47.75 -13.93
C LEU A 7 -24.30 -48.84 -14.49
N ALA A 8 -25.57 -48.49 -14.73
CA ALA A 8 -26.56 -49.48 -15.17
C ALA A 8 -27.27 -49.17 -16.49
N VAL A 9 -26.78 -48.23 -17.30
CA VAL A 9 -27.45 -47.86 -18.58
C VAL A 9 -26.63 -48.20 -19.82
N LEU A 10 -25.46 -48.84 -19.71
CA LEU A 10 -24.61 -49.16 -20.89
C LEU A 10 -24.58 -50.65 -21.28
N ILE A 11 -25.50 -51.51 -20.81
CA ILE A 11 -25.54 -52.95 -21.18
C ILE A 11 -26.82 -53.35 -21.94
N ALA A 12 -27.69 -52.45 -22.32
CA ALA A 12 -28.98 -52.81 -22.94
C ALA A 12 -29.17 -52.39 -24.40
N LEU A 13 -28.11 -52.36 -25.21
CA LEU A 13 -28.23 -52.08 -26.66
C LEU A 13 -27.27 -52.92 -27.51
N LEU A 14 -27.24 -54.27 -27.29
CA LEU A 14 -26.53 -55.22 -28.18
C LEU A 14 -27.30 -56.55 -28.29
N THR A 15 -28.59 -56.47 -28.70
CA THR A 15 -29.23 -57.68 -29.30
C THR A 15 -30.19 -57.21 -30.37
N GLY A 16 -29.69 -57.19 -31.60
CA GLY A 16 -30.47 -57.01 -32.81
C GLY A 16 -29.66 -57.54 -34.00
N ALA A 17 -29.83 -58.81 -34.31
CA ALA A 17 -29.11 -59.47 -35.35
C ALA A 17 -29.45 -58.99 -36.76
N THR A 18 -28.46 -58.67 -37.56
CA THR A 18 -28.49 -58.95 -39.01
C THR A 18 -27.08 -59.32 -39.47
N THR A 19 -26.97 -60.45 -40.00
CA THR A 19 -25.77 -61.05 -40.63
C THR A 19 -25.38 -60.29 -41.88
N VAL A 20 -24.24 -59.61 -41.80
CA VAL A 20 -23.49 -59.19 -42.97
C VAL A 20 -22.05 -59.68 -42.75
N HIS A 21 -21.60 -60.51 -43.64
CA HIS A 21 -20.19 -60.96 -43.73
C HIS A 21 -19.33 -59.73 -43.97
N ALA A 22 -18.72 -59.18 -42.92
CA ALA A 22 -17.57 -58.31 -43.03
C ALA A 22 -16.43 -59.01 -42.30
N GLN A 23 -15.40 -59.26 -43.00
CA GLN A 23 -14.11 -59.73 -42.49
C GLN A 23 -13.58 -58.60 -41.60
N THR A 24 -13.89 -58.69 -40.34
CA THR A 24 -13.49 -57.68 -39.36
C THR A 24 -11.98 -57.81 -39.17
N ASP A 25 -11.28 -56.84 -39.67
CA ASP A 25 -9.84 -56.68 -39.55
C ASP A 25 -9.47 -56.59 -38.06
N ILE A 26 -8.99 -57.69 -37.48
CA ILE A 26 -8.63 -57.84 -36.07
C ILE A 26 -7.63 -56.77 -35.67
N SER A 27 -6.76 -56.35 -36.59
CA SER A 27 -5.77 -55.29 -36.34
C SER A 27 -6.42 -53.91 -36.07
N SER A 28 -7.61 -53.67 -36.66
CA SER A 28 -8.34 -52.42 -36.43
C SER A 28 -9.02 -52.38 -35.03
N ILE A 29 -9.44 -53.54 -34.54
CA ILE A 29 -10.02 -53.70 -33.21
C ILE A 29 -8.91 -53.57 -32.15
N GLU A 30 -7.77 -54.19 -32.35
CA GLU A 30 -6.62 -54.08 -31.48
C GLU A 30 -6.11 -52.62 -31.38
N SER A 31 -6.04 -51.88 -32.49
CA SER A 31 -5.65 -50.48 -32.49
C SER A 31 -6.66 -49.57 -31.75
N ARG A 32 -7.97 -49.87 -31.88
CA ARG A 32 -9.03 -49.17 -31.14
C ARG A 32 -8.98 -49.48 -29.64
N LEU A 33 -8.70 -50.74 -29.29
CA LEU A 33 -8.54 -51.15 -27.89
C LEU A 33 -7.35 -50.44 -27.25
N ALA A 34 -6.20 -50.43 -27.90
CA ALA A 34 -5.01 -49.72 -27.45
C ALA A 34 -5.27 -48.20 -27.28
N ALA A 35 -6.02 -47.60 -28.22
CA ALA A 35 -6.40 -46.20 -28.12
C ALA A 35 -7.37 -45.91 -26.94
N LEU A 36 -8.27 -46.83 -26.65
CA LEU A 36 -9.17 -46.76 -25.50
C LEU A 36 -8.43 -46.92 -24.17
N GLU A 37 -7.53 -47.90 -24.11
CA GLU A 37 -6.66 -48.08 -22.92
C GLU A 37 -5.80 -46.87 -22.65
N GLN A 38 -5.23 -46.25 -23.68
CA GLN A 38 -4.47 -44.99 -23.53
C GLN A 38 -5.34 -43.84 -23.06
N ARG A 39 -6.58 -43.74 -23.57
CA ARG A 39 -7.55 -42.72 -23.10
C ARG A 39 -7.97 -42.99 -21.66
N LEU A 40 -8.19 -44.22 -21.27
CA LEU A 40 -8.51 -44.59 -19.89
C LEU A 40 -7.37 -44.19 -18.94
N LYS A 41 -6.13 -44.60 -19.29
CA LYS A 41 -4.94 -44.24 -18.51
C LYS A 41 -4.74 -42.73 -18.38
N ASN A 42 -5.01 -41.96 -19.45
CA ASN A 42 -4.95 -40.51 -19.41
C ASN A 42 -6.08 -39.91 -18.56
N ALA A 43 -7.29 -40.51 -18.61
CA ALA A 43 -8.40 -40.08 -17.77
C ALA A 43 -8.16 -40.37 -16.28
N GLU A 44 -7.62 -41.54 -15.95
CA GLU A 44 -7.22 -41.90 -14.59
C GLU A 44 -6.12 -41.00 -14.05
N SER A 45 -5.11 -40.68 -14.86
CA SER A 45 -4.05 -39.72 -14.47
C SER A 45 -4.60 -38.33 -14.22
N ARG A 46 -5.55 -37.85 -15.05
CA ARG A 46 -6.23 -36.55 -14.82
C ARG A 46 -7.10 -36.57 -13.59
N ALA A 47 -7.81 -37.67 -13.33
CA ALA A 47 -8.61 -37.82 -12.12
C ALA A 47 -7.75 -37.80 -10.86
N GLN A 48 -6.65 -38.54 -10.84
CA GLN A 48 -5.68 -38.53 -9.74
C GLN A 48 -5.08 -37.12 -9.51
N ALA A 49 -4.73 -36.43 -10.59
CA ALA A 49 -4.22 -35.05 -10.49
C ALA A 49 -5.29 -34.07 -9.97
N ALA A 50 -6.54 -34.26 -10.38
CA ALA A 50 -7.66 -33.44 -9.88
C ALA A 50 -7.94 -33.71 -8.39
N GLU A 51 -7.91 -34.97 -7.96
CA GLU A 51 -8.04 -35.36 -6.56
C GLU A 51 -6.90 -34.81 -5.69
N ALA A 52 -5.68 -34.85 -6.18
CA ALA A 52 -4.53 -34.27 -5.47
C ALA A 52 -4.68 -32.74 -5.31
N ARG A 53 -5.14 -32.05 -6.37
CA ARG A 53 -5.42 -30.61 -6.31
C ARG A 53 -6.58 -30.27 -5.36
N ALA A 54 -7.65 -31.06 -5.39
CA ALA A 54 -8.79 -30.90 -4.49
C ALA A 54 -8.35 -31.05 -3.03
N LYS A 55 -7.55 -32.06 -2.73
CA LYS A 55 -7.02 -32.29 -1.38
C LYS A 55 -6.10 -31.16 -0.91
N THR A 56 -5.28 -30.62 -1.82
CA THR A 56 -4.43 -29.47 -1.52
C THR A 56 -5.27 -28.21 -1.26
N ALA A 57 -6.29 -27.98 -2.07
CA ALA A 57 -7.23 -26.86 -1.89
C ALA A 57 -8.01 -26.98 -0.57
N GLU A 58 -8.47 -28.17 -0.20
CA GLU A 58 -9.13 -28.42 1.08
C GLU A 58 -8.21 -28.10 2.28
N LEU A 59 -6.95 -28.52 2.20
CA LEU A 59 -5.95 -28.19 3.24
C LEU A 59 -5.67 -26.69 3.32
N GLN A 60 -5.64 -26.00 2.18
CA GLN A 60 -5.47 -24.54 2.15
C GLN A 60 -6.69 -23.83 2.75
N VAL A 61 -7.89 -24.25 2.41
CA VAL A 61 -9.14 -23.72 2.98
C VAL A 61 -9.19 -23.94 4.49
N GLN A 62 -8.79 -25.10 4.95
CA GLN A 62 -8.74 -25.41 6.38
C GLN A 62 -7.72 -24.52 7.12
N LYS A 63 -6.53 -24.35 6.54
CA LYS A 63 -5.50 -23.47 7.09
C LYS A 63 -5.91 -21.99 7.09
N LEU A 64 -6.61 -21.56 6.04
CA LEU A 64 -7.21 -20.21 5.98
C LEU A 64 -8.29 -20.03 7.06
N ALA A 65 -9.16 -20.99 7.25
CA ALA A 65 -10.20 -20.95 8.30
C ALA A 65 -9.59 -20.89 9.71
N GLU A 66 -8.55 -21.68 9.98
CA GLU A 66 -7.80 -21.63 11.25
C GLU A 66 -7.13 -20.27 11.46
N THR A 67 -6.49 -19.73 10.42
CA THR A 67 -5.87 -18.40 10.47
C THR A 67 -6.92 -17.30 10.70
N GLN A 68 -8.06 -17.40 10.04
CA GLN A 68 -9.16 -16.45 10.19
C GLN A 68 -9.78 -16.52 11.61
N GLN A 69 -9.93 -17.72 12.16
CA GLN A 69 -10.38 -17.90 13.54
C GLN A 69 -9.38 -17.35 14.55
N GLN A 70 -8.07 -17.59 14.32
CA GLN A 70 -7.00 -17.03 15.15
C GLN A 70 -7.00 -15.49 15.10
N ASN A 71 -7.16 -14.91 13.91
CA ASN A 71 -7.26 -13.46 13.74
C ASN A 71 -8.48 -12.86 14.42
N GLN A 72 -9.63 -13.56 14.37
CA GLN A 72 -10.85 -13.13 15.10
C GLN A 72 -10.64 -13.15 16.60
N LEU A 73 -10.01 -14.20 17.15
CA LEU A 73 -9.69 -14.28 18.57
C LEU A 73 -8.72 -13.16 18.98
N THR A 74 -7.69 -12.92 18.19
CA THR A 74 -6.74 -11.83 18.44
C THR A 74 -7.43 -10.46 18.40
N THR A 75 -8.33 -10.25 17.44
CA THR A 75 -9.12 -9.00 17.32
C THR A 75 -10.04 -8.80 18.54
N GLN A 76 -10.69 -9.86 19.03
CA GLN A 76 -11.51 -9.81 20.23
C GLN A 76 -10.68 -9.53 21.49
N GLU A 77 -9.52 -10.18 21.64
CA GLU A 77 -8.60 -9.89 22.75
C GLU A 77 -8.10 -8.44 22.73
N VAL A 78 -7.71 -7.94 21.56
CA VAL A 78 -7.29 -6.54 21.41
C VAL A 78 -8.43 -5.59 21.75
N ALA A 79 -9.65 -5.85 21.25
CA ALA A 79 -10.82 -5.04 21.58
C ALA A 79 -11.13 -5.05 23.09
N GLN A 80 -11.09 -6.22 23.74
CA GLN A 80 -11.30 -6.32 25.18
C GLN A 80 -10.21 -5.62 25.99
N ARG A 81 -8.94 -5.77 25.59
CA ARG A 81 -7.82 -5.05 26.21
C ARG A 81 -7.93 -3.54 26.01
N THR A 82 -8.38 -3.10 24.85
CA THR A 82 -8.61 -1.67 24.56
C THR A 82 -9.67 -1.09 25.49
N VAL A 83 -10.82 -1.78 25.67
CA VAL A 83 -11.88 -1.37 26.60
C VAL A 83 -11.37 -1.36 28.05
N GLN A 84 -10.60 -2.34 28.46
CA GLN A 84 -9.99 -2.38 29.81
C GLN A 84 -8.95 -1.27 30.02
N LEU A 85 -8.20 -0.92 28.97
CA LEU A 85 -7.24 0.19 29.00
C LEU A 85 -7.96 1.54 29.03
N GLU A 86 -9.06 1.70 28.29
CA GLU A 86 -9.91 2.89 28.35
C GLU A 86 -10.47 3.13 29.76
N GLN A 87 -10.94 2.08 30.43
CA GLN A 87 -11.43 2.18 31.81
C GLN A 87 -10.33 2.54 32.81
N LYS A 88 -9.11 2.04 32.62
CA LYS A 88 -7.93 2.43 33.42
C LYS A 88 -7.35 3.80 33.05
N SER A 89 -7.54 4.25 31.83
CA SER A 89 -7.02 5.52 31.32
C SER A 89 -7.74 6.74 31.89
N ALA A 90 -8.97 6.58 32.33
CA ALA A 90 -9.68 7.65 33.07
C ALA A 90 -8.97 8.01 34.42
N GLU A 91 -8.11 7.14 34.91
CA GLU A 91 -7.30 7.34 36.12
C GLU A 91 -5.84 7.69 35.89
N ASN A 92 -5.29 7.51 34.67
CA ASN A 92 -3.87 7.75 34.37
C ASN A 92 -3.66 8.63 33.12
N SER A 93 -3.17 9.82 33.33
CA SER A 93 -2.77 10.78 32.28
C SER A 93 -1.72 10.17 31.34
N GLY A 94 -2.01 10.06 30.03
CA GLY A 94 -1.03 9.68 29.02
C GLY A 94 -1.53 8.73 27.93
N PHE A 95 -2.70 8.12 28.11
CA PHE A 95 -3.29 7.24 27.10
C PHE A 95 -4.21 8.02 26.15
N GLU A 96 -4.00 7.89 24.85
CA GLU A 96 -4.79 8.55 23.82
C GLU A 96 -5.29 7.51 22.82
N PHE A 97 -6.55 7.66 22.42
CA PHE A 97 -7.18 6.87 21.38
C PHE A 97 -7.67 7.81 20.26
N HIS A 98 -7.29 7.52 19.02
CA HIS A 98 -7.72 8.26 17.84
C HIS A 98 -8.22 7.29 16.78
N GLY A 99 -9.25 7.69 16.06
CA GLY A 99 -9.79 6.92 14.96
C GLY A 99 -9.99 7.75 13.71
N TYR A 100 -9.90 7.09 12.58
CA TYR A 100 -10.29 7.61 11.27
C TYR A 100 -11.11 6.56 10.55
N ALA A 101 -12.21 6.96 9.96
CA ALA A 101 -13.02 6.08 9.14
C ALA A 101 -13.51 6.81 7.90
N ARG A 102 -13.61 6.09 6.80
CA ARG A 102 -14.24 6.55 5.58
C ARG A 102 -15.02 5.44 4.93
N SER A 103 -16.02 5.81 4.13
CA SER A 103 -16.70 4.94 3.18
C SER A 103 -17.00 5.73 1.92
N GLY A 104 -16.69 5.18 0.77
CA GLY A 104 -16.81 5.84 -0.52
C GLY A 104 -17.49 4.98 -1.58
N LEU A 105 -18.14 5.63 -2.53
CA LEU A 105 -18.72 5.04 -3.73
C LEU A 105 -18.11 5.70 -4.95
N LEU A 106 -17.52 4.90 -5.83
CA LEU A 106 -17.04 5.35 -7.13
C LEU A 106 -17.95 4.80 -8.24
N MET A 107 -18.44 5.68 -9.10
CA MET A 107 -19.35 5.33 -10.18
C MET A 107 -18.99 6.11 -11.43
N ASN A 108 -19.00 5.44 -12.59
CA ASN A 108 -18.81 6.09 -13.88
C ASN A 108 -20.15 6.62 -14.47
N ASP A 109 -20.09 7.21 -15.66
CA ASP A 109 -21.23 7.76 -16.40
C ASP A 109 -22.28 6.71 -16.80
N ALA A 110 -21.88 5.44 -16.90
CA ALA A 110 -22.77 4.30 -17.14
C ALA A 110 -23.37 3.71 -15.86
N ALA A 111 -23.22 4.38 -14.72
CA ALA A 111 -23.64 3.92 -13.39
C ALA A 111 -23.00 2.61 -12.95
N SER A 112 -21.84 2.24 -13.51
CA SER A 112 -21.07 1.10 -13.06
C SER A 112 -20.14 1.52 -11.94
N SER A 113 -20.14 0.79 -10.82
CA SER A 113 -19.17 1.02 -9.74
C SER A 113 -17.86 0.33 -10.08
N SER A 114 -16.75 0.98 -9.72
CA SER A 114 -15.42 0.38 -9.83
C SER A 114 -14.98 -0.20 -8.50
N LYS A 115 -14.56 -1.46 -8.53
CA LYS A 115 -13.92 -2.14 -7.40
C LYS A 115 -12.40 -1.96 -7.39
N SER A 116 -11.82 -1.50 -8.49
CA SER A 116 -10.38 -1.48 -8.69
C SER A 116 -9.66 -0.34 -7.97
N GLY A 117 -10.39 0.41 -7.15
CA GLY A 117 -9.81 1.43 -6.28
C GLY A 117 -9.51 2.74 -6.98
N PRO A 118 -8.88 3.65 -6.25
CA PRO A 118 -8.98 5.10 -6.40
C PRO A 118 -8.23 5.68 -7.58
N TYR A 119 -7.42 4.94 -8.27
CA TYR A 119 -6.42 5.51 -9.18
C TYR A 119 -6.62 5.05 -10.62
N LEU A 120 -7.88 5.00 -11.05
CA LEU A 120 -8.18 4.91 -12.48
C LEU A 120 -7.83 6.25 -13.14
N THR A 121 -6.59 6.38 -13.55
CA THR A 121 -6.16 7.51 -14.35
C THR A 121 -6.23 7.14 -15.83
N PRO A 122 -6.50 8.09 -16.74
CA PRO A 122 -6.43 7.83 -18.18
C PRO A 122 -5.07 7.30 -18.64
N ALA A 123 -4.03 7.62 -17.92
CA ALA A 123 -2.67 7.14 -18.15
C ALA A 123 -2.40 5.75 -17.54
N GLY A 124 -3.41 5.09 -16.97
CA GLY A 124 -3.26 3.79 -16.33
C GLY A 124 -2.41 3.86 -15.05
N GLU A 125 -1.56 2.86 -14.84
CA GLU A 125 -0.69 2.76 -13.65
C GLU A 125 0.37 3.87 -13.56
N THR A 126 0.65 4.54 -14.66
CA THR A 126 1.66 5.60 -14.73
C THR A 126 1.17 6.93 -14.20
N GLY A 127 -0.12 7.13 -14.12
CA GLY A 127 -0.72 8.37 -13.65
C GLY A 127 -0.75 8.49 -12.14
N GLY A 128 -0.78 9.74 -11.65
CA GLY A 128 -0.94 10.07 -10.25
C GLY A 128 -2.21 10.88 -10.03
N ALA A 129 -3.00 10.51 -9.04
CA ALA A 129 -4.14 11.29 -8.62
C ALA A 129 -3.74 12.36 -7.63
N VAL A 130 -4.30 13.55 -7.76
CA VAL A 130 -4.27 14.60 -6.76
C VAL A 130 -5.66 14.72 -6.16
N GLY A 131 -5.74 14.75 -4.83
CA GLY A 131 -7.00 14.73 -4.11
C GLY A 131 -7.55 13.31 -3.90
N ARG A 132 -8.62 13.19 -3.11
CA ARG A 132 -9.15 11.88 -2.69
C ARG A 132 -10.66 11.75 -2.84
N LEU A 133 -11.39 12.84 -2.92
CA LEU A 133 -12.86 12.78 -2.99
C LEU A 133 -13.30 12.06 -4.26
N GLY A 134 -14.10 11.03 -4.08
CA GLY A 134 -14.58 10.21 -5.18
C GLY A 134 -13.56 9.25 -5.81
N ASN A 135 -12.31 9.28 -5.37
CA ASN A 135 -11.26 8.39 -5.85
C ASN A 135 -11.08 7.14 -4.99
N GLU A 136 -11.77 7.01 -3.87
CA GLU A 136 -11.65 5.89 -2.95
C GLU A 136 -13.01 5.22 -2.77
N ALA A 137 -13.25 4.17 -3.56
CA ALA A 137 -14.42 3.31 -3.44
C ALA A 137 -14.11 2.17 -2.45
N ASP A 138 -13.81 2.55 -1.22
CA ASP A 138 -13.53 1.61 -0.16
C ASP A 138 -14.22 2.01 1.15
N THR A 139 -14.37 1.05 2.02
CA THR A 139 -14.62 1.28 3.45
C THR A 139 -13.32 1.04 4.18
N TYR A 140 -12.82 2.04 4.89
CA TYR A 140 -11.50 2.03 5.51
C TYR A 140 -11.57 2.57 6.93
N VAL A 141 -10.89 1.91 7.86
CA VAL A 141 -10.80 2.28 9.27
C VAL A 141 -9.36 2.26 9.74
N GLU A 142 -8.97 3.27 10.50
CA GLU A 142 -7.73 3.31 11.27
C GLU A 142 -8.02 3.52 12.75
N LEU A 143 -7.37 2.73 13.60
CA LEU A 143 -7.38 2.86 15.03
C LEU A 143 -5.96 3.13 15.51
N ASN A 144 -5.75 4.27 16.16
CA ASN A 144 -4.48 4.66 16.74
C ASN A 144 -4.58 4.61 18.26
N VAL A 145 -3.69 3.84 18.87
CA VAL A 145 -3.52 3.75 20.32
C VAL A 145 -2.16 4.32 20.64
N GLU A 146 -2.14 5.34 21.50
CA GLU A 146 -0.91 6.01 21.91
C GLU A 146 -0.83 6.07 23.44
N HIS A 147 0.37 5.93 23.97
CA HIS A 147 0.67 6.22 25.36
C HIS A 147 1.85 7.18 25.43
N LYS A 148 1.63 8.34 26.05
CA LYS A 148 2.63 9.39 26.25
C LYS A 148 2.87 9.57 27.74
N GLN A 149 4.13 9.70 28.13
CA GLN A 149 4.52 9.92 29.51
C GLN A 149 5.74 10.83 29.59
N THR A 150 5.75 11.71 30.59
CA THR A 150 6.97 12.40 31.02
C THR A 150 7.50 11.67 32.25
N LEU A 151 8.78 11.29 32.20
CA LEU A 151 9.47 10.61 33.29
C LEU A 151 9.97 11.64 34.33
N ASP A 152 10.28 11.19 35.55
CA ASP A 152 10.75 12.06 36.66
C ASP A 152 12.02 12.85 36.31
N ASN A 153 12.83 12.36 35.40
CA ASN A 153 14.04 13.02 34.92
C ASN A 153 13.78 14.02 33.76
N GLY A 154 12.51 14.26 33.39
CA GLY A 154 12.09 15.16 32.33
C GLY A 154 12.12 14.56 30.92
N ALA A 155 12.61 13.34 30.72
CA ALA A 155 12.53 12.65 29.44
C ALA A 155 11.08 12.31 29.09
N THR A 156 10.75 12.34 27.82
CA THR A 156 9.42 11.96 27.30
C THR A 156 9.46 10.61 26.62
N THR A 157 8.40 9.84 26.79
CA THR A 157 8.21 8.57 26.07
C THR A 157 6.89 8.63 25.31
N ARG A 158 6.86 8.00 24.14
CA ARG A 158 5.63 7.77 23.36
C ARG A 158 5.67 6.38 22.75
N PHE A 159 4.62 5.63 22.95
CA PHE A 159 4.34 4.39 22.22
C PHE A 159 3.15 4.63 21.32
N LYS A 160 3.22 4.17 20.07
CA LYS A 160 2.12 4.22 19.13
C LYS A 160 1.93 2.88 18.46
N ALA A 161 0.68 2.42 18.44
CA ALA A 161 0.22 1.34 17.58
C ALA A 161 -0.91 1.87 16.69
N MET A 162 -0.83 1.57 15.39
CA MET A 162 -1.86 1.88 14.42
C MET A 162 -2.31 0.60 13.73
N LEU A 163 -3.59 0.27 13.90
CA LEU A 163 -4.24 -0.82 13.21
C LEU A 163 -5.13 -0.23 12.12
N ALA A 164 -5.14 -0.84 10.97
CA ALA A 164 -6.01 -0.41 9.88
C ALA A 164 -6.50 -1.59 9.06
N ASP A 165 -7.71 -1.45 8.56
CA ASP A 165 -8.34 -2.35 7.61
C ASP A 165 -9.04 -1.53 6.52
N GLY A 166 -8.98 -2.01 5.29
CA GLY A 166 -9.66 -1.39 4.15
C GLY A 166 -10.25 -2.47 3.26
N GLN A 167 -11.54 -2.38 3.04
CA GLN A 167 -12.28 -3.29 2.16
C GLN A 167 -12.67 -2.55 0.88
N ARG A 168 -12.25 -3.07 -0.25
CA ARG A 168 -12.58 -2.56 -1.60
C ARG A 168 -13.78 -3.27 -2.22
N ASP A 169 -14.55 -3.95 -1.41
CA ASP A 169 -15.65 -4.80 -1.85
C ASP A 169 -16.96 -4.03 -2.05
N TYR A 170 -18.00 -4.80 -2.25
CA TYR A 170 -19.35 -4.31 -2.50
C TYR A 170 -19.78 -3.24 -1.50
N ASN A 171 -20.52 -2.23 -1.99
CA ASN A 171 -21.11 -1.19 -1.14
C ASN A 171 -22.35 -1.70 -0.40
N ASP A 172 -22.28 -2.91 0.14
CA ASP A 172 -23.28 -3.51 1.01
C ASP A 172 -22.63 -3.88 2.35
N TRP A 173 -23.33 -4.60 3.19
CA TRP A 173 -22.87 -5.04 4.51
C TRP A 173 -21.91 -6.24 4.45
N THR A 174 -21.69 -6.83 3.27
CA THR A 174 -20.82 -7.99 3.10
C THR A 174 -19.41 -7.52 2.68
N GLY A 175 -18.39 -8.13 3.26
CA GLY A 175 -16.99 -7.95 2.87
C GLY A 175 -16.41 -9.25 2.35
N GLY A 176 -15.59 -9.19 1.31
CA GLY A 176 -14.94 -10.37 0.74
C GLY A 176 -13.80 -10.90 1.61
N SER A 177 -13.01 -9.99 2.19
CA SER A 177 -11.91 -10.35 3.10
C SER A 177 -11.54 -9.16 3.97
N SER A 178 -11.13 -9.43 5.20
CA SER A 178 -10.54 -8.45 6.10
C SER A 178 -9.02 -8.66 6.15
N ASN A 179 -8.26 -7.60 5.95
CA ASN A 179 -6.81 -7.59 6.04
C ASN A 179 -6.35 -6.61 7.14
N LEU A 180 -6.86 -6.85 8.36
CA LEU A 180 -6.41 -6.07 9.50
C LEU A 180 -4.90 -6.17 9.64
N ASN A 181 -4.22 -5.04 9.53
CA ASN A 181 -2.77 -5.00 9.65
C ASN A 181 -2.30 -3.94 10.64
N ILE A 182 -1.13 -4.19 11.22
CA ILE A 182 -0.43 -3.21 12.03
C ILE A 182 0.38 -2.33 11.09
N ARG A 183 -0.13 -1.12 10.81
CA ARG A 183 0.53 -0.15 9.93
C ARG A 183 1.71 0.54 10.59
N GLN A 184 1.58 0.85 11.88
CA GLN A 184 2.66 1.43 12.66
C GLN A 184 2.74 0.75 14.04
N ALA A 185 3.93 0.54 14.53
CA ALA A 185 4.23 0.09 15.90
C ALA A 185 5.64 0.57 16.25
N PHE A 186 5.73 1.66 17.00
CA PHE A 186 7.01 2.27 17.35
C PHE A 186 7.03 2.90 18.73
N ALA A 187 8.24 3.13 19.24
CA ALA A 187 8.48 3.89 20.45
C ALA A 187 9.32 5.13 20.14
N GLU A 188 9.09 6.20 20.87
CA GLU A 188 9.88 7.44 20.85
C GLU A 188 10.39 7.76 22.26
N LEU A 189 11.59 8.33 22.31
CA LEU A 189 12.22 8.89 23.51
C LEU A 189 12.69 10.30 23.16
N GLY A 190 12.12 11.29 23.84
CA GLY A 190 12.45 12.71 23.62
C GLY A 190 12.97 13.37 24.87
N ALA A 191 13.50 14.58 24.70
CA ALA A 191 14.02 15.42 25.79
C ALA A 191 14.95 14.67 26.75
N LEU A 192 15.83 13.79 26.21
CA LEU A 192 16.75 12.98 27.01
C LEU A 192 17.75 13.88 27.75
N PRO A 193 17.92 13.73 29.07
CA PRO A 193 18.83 14.58 29.85
C PRO A 193 20.31 14.50 29.40
N SER A 194 20.68 13.40 28.71
CA SER A 194 22.01 13.22 28.13
C SER A 194 22.23 13.99 26.83
N PHE A 195 21.16 14.50 26.21
CA PHE A 195 21.24 15.21 24.96
C PHE A 195 21.49 16.71 25.21
N THR A 196 22.49 17.25 24.52
CA THR A 196 22.92 18.64 24.66
C THR A 196 23.13 19.31 23.30
N GLY A 197 23.28 20.63 23.28
CA GLY A 197 23.49 21.40 22.05
C GLY A 197 22.32 21.20 21.07
N ALA A 198 22.62 20.91 19.82
CA ALA A 198 21.64 20.69 18.75
C ALA A 198 20.66 19.54 19.02
N PHE A 199 21.03 18.58 19.86
CA PHE A 199 20.26 17.40 20.17
C PHE A 199 19.37 17.55 21.42
N LYS A 200 19.44 18.65 22.16
CA LYS A 200 18.77 18.83 23.46
C LYS A 200 17.29 18.46 23.45
N ASP A 201 16.56 18.86 22.42
CA ASP A 201 15.12 18.66 22.31
C ASP A 201 14.77 17.59 21.26
N SER A 202 15.76 16.86 20.78
CA SER A 202 15.52 15.84 19.74
C SER A 202 14.82 14.61 20.30
N THR A 203 14.16 13.90 19.40
CA THR A 203 13.44 12.66 19.69
C THR A 203 14.09 11.52 18.91
N VAL A 204 14.50 10.46 19.59
CA VAL A 204 14.90 9.19 18.97
C VAL A 204 13.72 8.25 18.92
N TRP A 205 13.65 7.46 17.86
CA TRP A 205 12.57 6.48 17.70
C TRP A 205 13.07 5.18 17.10
N ALA A 206 12.32 4.09 17.34
CA ALA A 206 12.54 2.80 16.72
C ALA A 206 11.22 2.06 16.56
N GLY A 207 11.09 1.29 15.47
CA GLY A 207 9.93 0.45 15.17
C GLY A 207 9.47 0.55 13.72
N LYS A 208 8.24 0.10 13.46
CA LYS A 208 7.57 0.21 12.16
C LYS A 208 6.78 1.51 12.11
N ARG A 209 7.10 2.36 11.13
CA ARG A 209 6.43 3.66 11.00
C ARG A 209 6.42 4.15 9.55
N PHE A 210 5.57 5.13 9.28
CA PHE A 210 5.66 5.97 8.09
C PHE A 210 5.75 7.45 8.48
N ASP A 211 6.45 8.23 7.66
CA ASP A 211 6.90 9.58 8.03
C ASP A 211 6.27 10.71 7.22
N ARG A 212 5.10 10.49 6.65
CA ARG A 212 4.42 11.53 5.86
C ARG A 212 4.18 12.82 6.66
N ASP A 213 3.78 12.71 7.91
CA ASP A 213 3.49 13.89 8.77
C ASP A 213 4.77 14.50 9.33
N ASN A 214 5.72 13.68 9.78
CA ASN A 214 6.98 14.16 10.34
C ASN A 214 7.89 14.82 9.29
N PHE A 215 7.76 14.42 8.04
CA PHE A 215 8.53 14.97 6.94
C PHE A 215 7.70 15.94 6.08
N ASP A 216 6.48 16.25 6.51
CA ASP A 216 5.58 17.22 5.87
C ASP A 216 5.38 16.98 4.36
N ILE A 217 5.15 15.70 4.01
CA ILE A 217 5.05 15.20 2.64
C ILE A 217 3.64 14.70 2.27
N HIS A 218 2.66 14.92 3.14
CA HIS A 218 1.24 14.63 2.92
C HIS A 218 0.47 15.92 2.68
N TRP A 219 -0.03 16.11 1.46
CA TRP A 219 -0.72 17.32 1.05
C TRP A 219 -2.06 16.97 0.39
N LEU A 220 -3.09 17.77 0.66
CA LEU A 220 -4.43 17.61 0.10
C LEU A 220 -4.94 16.16 0.20
N ASP A 221 -4.77 15.53 1.37
CA ASP A 221 -5.10 14.12 1.61
C ASP A 221 -4.44 13.13 0.61
N SER A 222 -3.35 13.55 -0.01
CA SER A 222 -2.55 12.74 -0.93
C SER A 222 -1.10 12.72 -0.50
N ASP A 223 -0.46 11.56 -0.61
CA ASP A 223 0.97 11.49 -0.42
C ASP A 223 1.68 12.03 -1.65
N VAL A 224 2.36 13.16 -1.51
CA VAL A 224 3.29 13.67 -2.53
C VAL A 224 4.48 12.73 -2.63
N VAL A 225 4.96 12.28 -1.48
CA VAL A 225 5.90 11.18 -1.33
C VAL A 225 5.55 10.37 -0.07
N PHE A 226 5.83 9.08 -0.07
CA PHE A 226 5.56 8.19 1.03
C PHE A 226 6.82 7.42 1.44
N LEU A 227 7.25 7.62 2.68
CA LEU A 227 8.39 6.93 3.29
C LEU A 227 7.89 6.07 4.43
N ALA A 228 8.15 4.78 4.37
CA ALA A 228 7.72 3.82 5.38
C ALA A 228 8.67 2.62 5.47
N GLY A 229 8.66 1.97 6.62
CA GLY A 229 9.42 0.75 6.87
C GLY A 229 9.55 0.46 8.35
N THR A 230 10.42 -0.49 8.67
CA THR A 230 10.87 -0.78 10.05
C THR A 230 12.28 -0.24 10.21
N GLY A 231 12.52 0.54 11.27
CA GLY A 231 13.82 1.17 11.44
C GLY A 231 13.92 2.03 12.67
N GLY A 232 14.69 3.09 12.56
CA GLY A 232 14.91 4.05 13.63
C GLY A 232 15.41 5.39 13.08
N GLY A 233 15.39 6.39 13.94
CA GLY A 233 15.84 7.71 13.55
C GLY A 233 15.95 8.68 14.72
N ILE A 234 16.37 9.89 14.39
CA ILE A 234 16.43 11.02 15.31
C ILE A 234 15.82 12.24 14.61
N TYR A 235 14.87 12.89 15.28
CA TYR A 235 14.12 14.00 14.75
C TYR A 235 14.30 15.25 15.59
N ASP A 236 14.02 16.40 14.97
CA ASP A 236 14.09 17.71 15.60
C ASP A 236 15.48 18.07 16.15
N VAL A 237 16.54 17.66 15.44
CA VAL A 237 17.90 18.12 15.69
C VAL A 237 17.98 19.60 15.29
N LYS A 238 18.02 20.51 16.26
CA LYS A 238 17.98 21.96 16.08
C LYS A 238 19.41 22.52 16.04
N TRP A 239 19.92 22.81 14.86
CA TRP A 239 21.23 23.41 14.69
C TRP A 239 21.28 24.88 15.09
N ASN A 240 20.15 25.58 14.83
CA ASN A 240 19.88 26.94 15.26
C ASN A 240 18.35 27.20 15.24
N GLU A 241 17.90 28.43 15.43
CA GLU A 241 16.50 28.81 15.50
C GLU A 241 15.71 28.55 14.20
N THR A 242 16.39 28.59 13.05
CA THR A 242 15.76 28.45 11.73
C THR A 242 16.11 27.16 10.99
N PHE A 243 17.13 26.41 11.45
CA PHE A 243 17.59 25.21 10.80
C PHE A 243 17.47 23.98 11.70
N ARG A 244 16.69 23.01 11.28
CA ARG A 244 16.50 21.72 11.94
C ARG A 244 16.59 20.57 10.95
N SER A 245 16.90 19.37 11.47
CA SER A 245 17.08 18.16 10.66
C SER A 245 16.43 16.95 11.30
N ASN A 246 15.88 16.10 10.46
CA ASN A 246 15.41 14.76 10.81
C ASN A 246 16.23 13.72 10.03
N PHE A 247 16.58 12.64 10.69
CA PHE A 247 17.33 11.53 10.10
C PHE A 247 16.60 10.23 10.39
N SER A 248 16.49 9.37 9.38
CA SER A 248 15.90 8.04 9.54
C SER A 248 16.61 7.00 8.68
N LEU A 249 16.62 5.77 9.18
CA LEU A 249 17.02 4.58 8.43
C LEU A 249 15.89 3.58 8.50
N TYR A 250 15.39 3.17 7.34
CA TYR A 250 14.37 2.15 7.18
C TYR A 250 14.90 0.93 6.45
N GLY A 251 14.45 -0.24 6.88
CA GLY A 251 14.40 -1.44 6.06
C GLY A 251 12.95 -1.66 5.60
N ARG A 252 12.75 -1.92 4.31
CA ARG A 252 11.43 -2.28 3.78
C ARG A 252 11.54 -3.33 2.67
N ASN A 253 10.49 -4.11 2.52
CA ASN A 253 10.33 -5.01 1.38
C ASN A 253 9.81 -4.23 0.17
N PHE A 254 10.06 -4.73 -1.02
CA PHE A 254 9.40 -4.25 -2.22
C PHE A 254 7.94 -4.70 -2.22
N GLY A 255 7.02 -3.76 -2.43
CA GLY A 255 5.58 -4.03 -2.30
C GLY A 255 4.95 -4.70 -3.52
N ASP A 256 5.63 -4.65 -4.66
CA ASP A 256 5.22 -5.21 -5.95
C ASP A 256 5.78 -6.61 -6.21
N LEU A 257 6.51 -7.16 -5.25
CA LEU A 257 7.19 -8.44 -5.36
C LEU A 257 6.64 -9.45 -4.33
N ASP A 258 5.33 -9.52 -4.19
CA ASP A 258 4.64 -10.38 -3.22
C ASP A 258 4.95 -11.89 -3.39
N ASP A 259 5.36 -12.30 -4.59
CA ASP A 259 5.70 -13.69 -4.91
C ASP A 259 7.19 -14.02 -4.72
N ILE A 260 8.00 -13.05 -4.32
CA ILE A 260 9.43 -13.31 -4.04
C ILE A 260 9.58 -13.94 -2.65
N ASP A 261 10.43 -14.95 -2.58
CA ASP A 261 10.94 -15.49 -1.32
C ASP A 261 11.58 -14.33 -0.52
N ASN A 262 10.88 -13.90 0.50
CA ASN A 262 10.77 -12.59 1.12
C ASN A 262 12.02 -12.02 1.80
N ASN A 263 13.21 -12.29 1.33
CA ASN A 263 14.43 -11.85 2.00
C ASN A 263 15.08 -10.61 1.37
N VAL A 264 14.46 -10.00 0.36
CA VAL A 264 15.04 -8.82 -0.27
C VAL A 264 14.64 -7.57 0.49
N GLN A 265 15.56 -7.06 1.29
CA GLN A 265 15.40 -5.80 2.00
C GLN A 265 15.97 -4.67 1.16
N ASN A 266 15.24 -3.58 1.11
CA ASN A 266 15.70 -2.29 0.63
C ASN A 266 15.95 -1.39 1.84
N TYR A 267 17.15 -0.87 1.97
CA TYR A 267 17.55 0.04 3.03
C TYR A 267 17.49 1.48 2.53
N ILE A 268 16.83 2.34 3.28
CA ILE A 268 16.57 3.73 2.92
C ILE A 268 17.11 4.62 4.04
N LEU A 269 18.21 5.32 3.77
CA LEU A 269 18.72 6.36 4.66
C LEU A 269 18.19 7.70 4.18
N THR A 270 17.46 8.40 5.02
CA THR A 270 16.85 9.69 4.68
C THR A 270 17.33 10.78 5.63
N MET A 271 17.67 11.91 5.05
CA MET A 271 17.93 13.19 5.72
C MET A 271 16.89 14.19 5.23
N ASN A 272 16.22 14.87 6.17
CA ASN A 272 15.23 15.88 5.86
C ASN A 272 15.55 17.15 6.66
N HIS A 273 15.82 18.23 5.96
CA HIS A 273 16.29 19.50 6.50
C HIS A 273 15.25 20.58 6.28
N TYR A 274 15.05 21.42 7.28
CA TYR A 274 14.22 22.62 7.19
C TYR A 274 15.07 23.86 7.47
N ALA A 275 14.96 24.86 6.60
CA ALA A 275 15.65 26.15 6.71
C ALA A 275 14.66 27.28 6.39
N GLY A 276 14.03 27.85 7.42
CA GLY A 276 12.91 28.77 7.22
C GLY A 276 11.79 28.09 6.41
N PRO A 277 11.35 28.68 5.29
CA PRO A 277 10.29 28.11 4.45
C PRO A 277 10.77 26.96 3.56
N PHE A 278 12.05 26.67 3.51
CA PHE A 278 12.62 25.68 2.63
C PHE A 278 12.74 24.31 3.30
N GLN A 279 12.46 23.27 2.53
CA GLN A 279 12.67 21.86 2.88
C GLN A 279 13.61 21.24 1.87
N LEU A 280 14.57 20.45 2.34
CA LEU A 280 15.40 19.59 1.53
C LEU A 280 15.38 18.18 2.12
N MET A 281 14.80 17.23 1.41
CA MET A 281 14.85 15.82 1.77
C MET A 281 15.73 15.08 0.76
N VAL A 282 16.64 14.25 1.24
CA VAL A 282 17.50 13.41 0.42
C VAL A 282 17.49 12.00 1.00
N SER A 283 17.25 11.01 0.15
CA SER A 283 17.32 9.59 0.53
C SER A 283 18.32 8.85 -0.36
N GLY A 284 19.16 8.05 0.26
CA GLY A 284 19.99 7.04 -0.41
C GLY A 284 19.37 5.66 -0.20
N LEU A 285 19.28 4.89 -1.27
CA LEU A 285 18.66 3.56 -1.27
C LEU A 285 19.66 2.50 -1.68
N ARG A 286 19.58 1.35 -1.04
CA ARG A 286 20.35 0.16 -1.40
C ARG A 286 19.56 -1.12 -1.12
N ALA A 287 19.49 -1.99 -2.10
CA ALA A 287 18.90 -3.31 -1.99
C ALA A 287 19.93 -4.41 -2.24
N LYS A 288 19.53 -5.68 -2.06
CA LYS A 288 20.27 -6.85 -2.54
C LYS A 288 20.50 -6.77 -4.06
N ASP A 289 21.52 -7.49 -4.50
CA ASP A 289 21.82 -7.62 -5.92
C ASP A 289 20.62 -8.19 -6.69
N ASN A 290 20.50 -7.79 -7.95
CA ASN A 290 19.40 -8.19 -8.81
C ASN A 290 19.33 -9.71 -9.01
N ASP A 291 20.49 -10.38 -9.10
CA ASP A 291 20.59 -11.84 -9.27
C ASP A 291 19.93 -12.65 -8.15
N ASP A 292 19.70 -12.02 -6.99
CA ASP A 292 18.99 -12.60 -5.85
C ASP A 292 17.47 -12.32 -5.87
N ARG A 293 16.97 -11.52 -6.85
CA ARG A 293 15.56 -11.15 -6.95
C ARG A 293 14.85 -12.05 -7.96
N LYS A 294 14.35 -13.16 -7.47
CA LYS A 294 13.69 -14.19 -8.26
C LYS A 294 12.26 -14.37 -7.80
N ASP A 295 11.40 -14.69 -8.75
CA ASP A 295 10.02 -15.09 -8.47
C ASP A 295 9.95 -16.51 -7.85
N ALA A 296 8.74 -16.97 -7.55
CA ALA A 296 8.49 -18.30 -6.98
C ALA A 296 8.96 -19.47 -7.90
N ASN A 297 9.19 -19.21 -9.18
CA ASN A 297 9.70 -20.19 -10.14
C ASN A 297 11.24 -20.18 -10.24
N GLY A 298 11.89 -19.20 -9.63
CA GLY A 298 13.32 -19.00 -9.67
C GLY A 298 13.80 -18.14 -10.85
N ASP A 299 12.88 -17.49 -11.56
CA ASP A 299 13.19 -16.60 -12.66
C ASP A 299 13.46 -15.17 -12.15
N LEU A 300 14.38 -14.44 -12.79
CA LEU A 300 14.64 -13.03 -12.45
C LEU A 300 13.40 -12.19 -12.77
N ILE A 301 13.02 -11.34 -11.82
CA ILE A 301 11.86 -10.45 -11.97
C ILE A 301 12.13 -9.38 -13.02
N GLN A 302 13.35 -8.86 -13.04
CA GLN A 302 13.80 -7.89 -14.02
C GLN A 302 15.31 -8.09 -14.28
N THR A 303 15.73 -8.07 -15.53
CA THR A 303 17.12 -8.38 -15.93
C THR A 303 18.13 -7.32 -15.43
N ASP A 304 17.76 -6.03 -15.44
CA ASP A 304 18.65 -4.91 -15.12
C ASP A 304 18.12 -4.07 -13.94
N ALA A 305 17.46 -4.71 -12.99
CA ALA A 305 16.89 -4.01 -11.84
C ALA A 305 17.97 -3.31 -10.99
N ALA A 306 17.65 -2.10 -10.55
CA ALA A 306 18.57 -1.27 -9.77
C ALA A 306 18.87 -1.88 -8.40
N ASN A 307 20.12 -1.83 -7.97
CA ASN A 307 20.56 -2.20 -6.62
C ASN A 307 20.74 -0.98 -5.72
N THR A 308 20.82 0.19 -6.30
CA THR A 308 21.01 1.45 -5.60
C THR A 308 20.09 2.52 -6.17
N GLY A 309 19.88 3.57 -5.40
CA GLY A 309 19.10 4.70 -5.88
C GLY A 309 19.28 5.92 -5.00
N VAL A 310 18.83 7.03 -5.52
CA VAL A 310 18.74 8.30 -4.80
C VAL A 310 17.37 8.91 -5.03
N HIS A 311 16.85 9.58 -4.00
CA HIS A 311 15.64 10.37 -4.07
C HIS A 311 15.93 11.73 -3.41
N ALA A 312 15.44 12.81 -4.00
CA ALA A 312 15.55 14.15 -3.46
C ALA A 312 14.22 14.90 -3.61
N LEU A 313 13.91 15.74 -2.63
CA LEU A 313 12.80 16.67 -2.65
C LEU A 313 13.31 18.05 -2.20
N VAL A 314 13.01 19.07 -2.99
CA VAL A 314 13.16 20.47 -2.59
C VAL A 314 11.76 21.06 -2.47
N GLY A 315 11.43 21.52 -1.27
CA GLY A 315 10.12 22.08 -0.92
C GLY A 315 10.20 23.54 -0.52
N LEU A 316 9.11 24.25 -0.78
CA LEU A 316 8.84 25.62 -0.31
C LEU A 316 7.48 25.64 0.38
N HIS A 317 7.47 26.06 1.64
CA HIS A 317 6.28 26.18 2.47
C HIS A 317 5.99 27.66 2.72
N ASN A 318 4.79 28.09 2.39
CA ASN A 318 4.37 29.48 2.56
C ASN A 318 3.21 29.55 3.56
N ASP A 319 3.31 30.47 4.50
CA ASP A 319 2.26 30.81 5.48
C ASP A 319 1.16 31.70 4.87
N THR A 320 1.22 31.92 3.57
CA THR A 320 0.23 32.63 2.78
C THR A 320 -0.08 31.85 1.50
N PHE A 321 -1.22 32.11 0.90
CA PHE A 321 -1.56 31.52 -0.40
C PHE A 321 -0.68 32.14 -1.49
N TYR A 322 0.47 31.50 -1.72
CA TYR A 322 1.50 31.89 -2.71
C TYR A 322 2.00 33.34 -2.57
N GLY A 323 2.02 33.91 -1.37
CA GLY A 323 2.39 35.32 -1.15
C GLY A 323 1.31 36.34 -1.57
N LEU A 324 0.15 35.86 -2.03
CA LEU A 324 -0.88 36.72 -2.62
C LEU A 324 -1.94 37.16 -1.61
N ARG A 325 -2.32 36.29 -0.68
CA ARG A 325 -3.39 36.54 0.29
C ARG A 325 -3.32 35.55 1.45
N GLU A 326 -4.26 35.69 2.39
CA GLU A 326 -4.44 34.74 3.49
C GLU A 326 -4.59 33.30 3.01
N GLY A 327 -3.96 32.36 3.72
CA GLY A 327 -3.99 30.95 3.39
C GLY A 327 -2.64 30.28 3.61
N THR A 328 -2.41 29.19 2.94
CA THR A 328 -1.13 28.46 2.95
C THR A 328 -0.84 27.94 1.55
N ALA A 329 0.42 27.70 1.27
CA ALA A 329 0.83 27.01 0.03
C ALA A 329 2.09 26.20 0.24
N LYS A 330 2.18 25.09 -0.47
CA LYS A 330 3.37 24.23 -0.52
C LYS A 330 3.69 23.91 -1.98
N THR A 331 4.96 23.95 -2.31
CA THR A 331 5.45 23.56 -3.65
C THR A 331 6.68 22.69 -3.49
N ALA A 332 6.77 21.61 -4.23
CA ALA A 332 7.94 20.73 -4.21
C ALA A 332 8.33 20.30 -5.63
N LEU A 333 9.63 20.16 -5.82
CA LEU A 333 10.24 19.46 -6.92
C LEU A 333 10.95 18.22 -6.38
N LEU A 334 10.63 17.06 -6.96
CA LEU A 334 11.21 15.78 -6.58
C LEU A 334 12.02 15.22 -7.76
N TYR A 335 13.07 14.53 -7.41
CA TYR A 335 13.90 13.76 -8.36
C TYR A 335 14.20 12.39 -7.78
N GLY A 336 14.15 11.36 -8.61
CA GLY A 336 14.54 10.01 -8.24
C GLY A 336 15.34 9.34 -9.35
N HIS A 337 16.31 8.50 -8.96
CA HIS A 337 17.12 7.71 -9.87
C HIS A 337 17.34 6.30 -9.33
N GLY A 338 17.37 5.30 -10.21
CA GLY A 338 17.45 3.89 -9.84
C GLY A 338 16.30 3.50 -8.92
N LEU A 339 16.57 2.88 -7.77
CA LEU A 339 15.55 2.56 -6.76
C LEU A 339 14.78 3.78 -6.23
N GLY A 340 15.32 4.98 -6.39
CA GLY A 340 14.66 6.22 -6.01
C GLY A 340 13.69 6.75 -7.07
N ALA A 341 13.62 6.17 -8.27
CA ALA A 341 12.76 6.64 -9.35
C ALA A 341 11.27 6.39 -9.09
N GLU A 342 10.91 5.54 -8.11
CA GLU A 342 9.57 5.55 -7.52
C GLU A 342 9.45 6.69 -6.51
N VAL A 343 9.19 7.89 -7.03
CA VAL A 343 9.20 9.12 -6.22
C VAL A 343 8.01 9.26 -5.28
N LYS A 344 6.91 8.51 -5.50
CA LYS A 344 5.78 8.49 -4.59
C LYS A 344 6.04 7.55 -3.40
N GLY A 345 6.45 6.33 -3.67
CA GLY A 345 6.67 5.32 -2.65
C GLY A 345 8.14 4.96 -2.53
N ILE A 346 8.94 5.79 -1.88
CA ILE A 346 10.40 5.61 -1.81
C ILE A 346 10.75 4.16 -1.47
N GLY A 347 11.44 3.47 -2.39
CA GLY A 347 11.93 2.11 -2.21
C GLY A 347 10.83 1.03 -2.20
N SER A 348 9.64 1.28 -2.76
CA SER A 348 8.59 0.26 -2.88
C SER A 348 8.70 -0.61 -4.12
N ASP A 349 9.35 -0.13 -5.16
CA ASP A 349 9.41 -0.76 -6.48
C ASP A 349 10.78 -1.40 -6.70
N GLY A 350 10.80 -2.72 -6.80
CA GLY A 350 12.01 -3.52 -6.98
C GLY A 350 12.32 -3.86 -8.44
N ALA A 351 11.45 -3.50 -9.38
CA ALA A 351 11.60 -3.78 -10.80
C ALA A 351 12.20 -2.61 -11.60
N LEU A 352 12.48 -1.48 -10.95
CA LEU A 352 13.08 -0.31 -11.60
C LEU A 352 14.44 -0.60 -12.19
N LEU A 353 14.69 -0.14 -13.42
CA LEU A 353 16.02 -0.25 -14.04
C LEU A 353 17.06 0.66 -13.36
N SER A 354 18.33 0.32 -13.51
CA SER A 354 19.44 1.13 -12.97
C SER A 354 19.49 2.54 -13.55
N GLU A 355 19.06 2.71 -14.81
CA GLU A 355 18.97 4.00 -15.50
C GLU A 355 17.66 4.74 -15.22
N ALA A 356 16.69 4.12 -14.55
CA ALA A 356 15.40 4.73 -14.28
C ALA A 356 15.56 6.10 -13.62
N ASN A 357 14.83 7.08 -14.13
CA ASN A 357 14.80 8.41 -13.53
C ASN A 357 13.40 9.02 -13.63
N THR A 358 13.05 9.78 -12.62
CA THR A 358 11.74 10.43 -12.51
C THR A 358 11.90 11.83 -11.94
N TRP A 359 11.21 12.78 -12.56
CA TRP A 359 10.95 14.10 -12.02
C TRP A 359 9.49 14.23 -11.66
N ARG A 360 9.20 14.81 -10.51
CA ARG A 360 7.84 15.14 -10.10
C ARG A 360 7.78 16.56 -9.59
N PHE A 361 6.75 17.29 -9.99
CA PHE A 361 6.40 18.61 -9.47
C PHE A 361 5.06 18.50 -8.75
N ALA A 362 4.95 19.09 -7.57
CA ALA A 362 3.72 19.19 -6.81
C ALA A 362 3.55 20.62 -6.28
N SER A 363 2.37 21.18 -6.43
CA SER A 363 2.03 22.44 -5.79
C SER A 363 0.58 22.41 -5.33
N TYR A 364 0.35 22.91 -4.13
CA TYR A 364 -0.93 22.91 -3.47
C TYR A 364 -1.05 24.14 -2.58
N GLY A 365 -2.23 24.74 -2.53
CA GLY A 365 -2.51 25.83 -1.62
C GLY A 365 -3.95 25.79 -1.12
N THR A 366 -4.21 26.46 -0.02
CA THR A 366 -5.56 26.66 0.53
C THR A 366 -5.75 28.12 0.89
N THR A 367 -6.89 28.70 0.50
CA THR A 367 -7.22 30.10 0.81
C THR A 367 -8.70 30.25 1.14
N PRO A 368 -9.05 31.08 2.16
CA PRO A 368 -10.43 31.38 2.45
C PRO A 368 -11.05 32.26 1.36
N LEU A 369 -12.33 32.00 1.04
CA LEU A 369 -13.17 32.78 0.15
C LEU A 369 -14.20 33.65 0.92
N GLY A 370 -14.24 33.52 2.25
CA GLY A 370 -15.21 34.15 3.13
C GLY A 370 -16.44 33.26 3.40
N SER A 371 -17.18 33.66 4.45
CA SER A 371 -18.42 32.96 4.87
C SER A 371 -18.25 31.43 5.06
N GLY A 372 -17.11 30.99 5.56
CA GLY A 372 -16.79 29.55 5.78
C GLY A 372 -16.54 28.76 4.49
N TRP A 373 -16.24 29.42 3.38
CA TRP A 373 -15.78 28.79 2.15
C TRP A 373 -14.26 28.88 2.02
N TYR A 374 -13.68 27.78 1.51
CA TYR A 374 -12.26 27.67 1.19
C TYR A 374 -12.11 27.06 -0.19
N VAL A 375 -11.04 27.41 -0.88
CA VAL A 375 -10.64 26.74 -2.12
C VAL A 375 -9.20 26.22 -1.98
N ALA A 376 -8.99 25.01 -2.46
CA ALA A 376 -7.70 24.33 -2.43
C ALA A 376 -7.34 23.80 -3.83
N PRO A 377 -6.72 24.64 -4.68
CA PRO A 377 -6.17 24.18 -5.95
C PRO A 377 -4.89 23.38 -5.74
N ALA A 378 -4.67 22.40 -6.59
CA ALA A 378 -3.46 21.60 -6.63
C ALA A 378 -3.07 21.22 -8.05
N ILE A 379 -1.78 21.05 -8.28
CA ILE A 379 -1.20 20.49 -9.49
C ILE A 379 -0.16 19.45 -9.11
N LEU A 380 -0.16 18.35 -9.85
CA LEU A 380 0.84 17.30 -9.77
C LEU A 380 1.25 16.91 -11.18
N ALA A 381 2.54 16.91 -11.47
CA ALA A 381 3.08 16.55 -12.78
C ALA A 381 4.26 15.59 -12.59
N GLN A 382 4.44 14.69 -13.53
CA GLN A 382 5.56 13.76 -13.53
C GLN A 382 6.07 13.49 -14.95
N SER A 383 7.39 13.38 -15.07
CA SER A 383 8.10 12.88 -16.25
C SER A 383 9.02 11.75 -15.79
N SER A 384 8.92 10.61 -16.44
CA SER A 384 9.71 9.42 -16.11
C SER A 384 10.35 8.83 -17.37
N LYS A 385 11.56 8.29 -17.22
CA LYS A 385 12.30 7.59 -18.27
C LYS A 385 12.90 6.30 -17.75
N ASP A 386 12.99 5.31 -18.63
CA ASP A 386 13.68 4.05 -18.40
C ASP A 386 13.24 3.32 -17.10
N ARG A 387 11.97 3.43 -16.73
CA ARG A 387 11.54 2.80 -15.47
C ARG A 387 11.65 1.29 -15.50
N TYR A 388 11.04 0.66 -16.49
CA TYR A 388 10.97 -0.81 -16.63
C TYR A 388 11.53 -1.30 -17.98
N VAL A 389 11.53 -0.45 -18.97
CA VAL A 389 12.04 -0.74 -20.30
C VAL A 389 12.94 0.41 -20.75
N LYS A 390 14.14 0.08 -21.19
CA LYS A 390 15.11 1.06 -21.67
C LYS A 390 14.58 1.78 -22.92
N GLY A 391 14.65 3.10 -22.89
CA GLY A 391 14.18 3.98 -23.97
C GLY A 391 12.72 4.42 -23.79
N ASP A 392 11.94 3.84 -22.90
CA ASP A 392 10.58 4.26 -22.64
C ASP A 392 10.54 5.55 -21.81
N SER A 393 9.58 6.41 -22.15
CA SER A 393 9.30 7.60 -21.37
C SER A 393 7.81 7.88 -21.33
N TYR A 394 7.34 8.47 -20.24
CA TYR A 394 5.97 8.94 -20.14
C TYR A 394 5.87 10.18 -19.27
N GLU A 395 4.86 10.99 -19.55
CA GLU A 395 4.61 12.24 -18.86
C GLU A 395 3.12 12.37 -18.59
N TRP A 396 2.79 12.97 -17.47
CA TRP A 396 1.42 13.31 -17.14
C TRP A 396 1.35 14.53 -16.23
N VAL A 397 0.21 15.20 -16.24
CA VAL A 397 -0.12 16.29 -15.33
C VAL A 397 -1.56 16.16 -14.86
N THR A 398 -1.78 16.35 -13.57
CA THR A 398 -3.11 16.38 -12.97
C THR A 398 -3.36 17.73 -12.33
N PHE A 399 -4.49 18.33 -12.65
CA PHE A 399 -5.03 19.50 -11.98
C PHE A 399 -6.17 19.07 -11.07
N ASN A 400 -6.22 19.64 -9.88
CA ASN A 400 -7.29 19.40 -8.91
C ASN A 400 -7.73 20.73 -8.30
N THR A 401 -9.02 20.81 -7.99
CA THR A 401 -9.56 21.90 -7.20
C THR A 401 -10.58 21.36 -6.23
N ARG A 402 -10.38 21.62 -4.94
CA ARG A 402 -11.32 21.28 -3.89
C ARG A 402 -11.96 22.56 -3.35
N LEU A 403 -13.28 22.61 -3.37
CA LEU A 403 -14.08 23.66 -2.74
C LEU A 403 -14.66 23.10 -1.44
N ILE A 404 -14.39 23.76 -0.33
CA ILE A 404 -14.78 23.31 1.01
C ILE A 404 -15.74 24.34 1.60
N LYS A 405 -16.87 23.88 2.15
CA LYS A 405 -17.80 24.67 2.95
C LYS A 405 -17.86 24.14 4.37
N GLU A 406 -17.35 24.91 5.30
CA GLU A 406 -17.61 24.69 6.72
C GLU A 406 -19.05 25.05 7.02
N VAL A 407 -19.87 24.06 7.36
CA VAL A 407 -21.29 24.24 7.72
C VAL A 407 -21.42 24.52 9.21
N THR A 408 -20.66 23.76 10.00
CA THR A 408 -20.48 23.94 11.45
C THR A 408 -19.03 23.69 11.82
N GLN A 409 -18.68 23.93 13.08
CA GLN A 409 -17.33 23.64 13.60
C GLN A 409 -16.88 22.18 13.36
N ASN A 410 -17.82 21.23 13.30
CA ASN A 410 -17.52 19.79 13.21
C ASN A 410 -18.02 19.15 11.90
N PHE A 411 -18.55 19.97 10.98
CA PHE A 411 -19.09 19.43 9.73
C PHE A 411 -18.76 20.34 8.56
N ALA A 412 -18.13 19.75 7.55
CA ALA A 412 -17.82 20.42 6.30
C ALA A 412 -18.29 19.58 5.10
N LEU A 413 -18.68 20.27 4.03
CA LEU A 413 -18.92 19.68 2.72
C LEU A 413 -17.72 20.01 1.83
N ALA A 414 -17.26 19.05 1.06
CA ALA A 414 -16.19 19.26 0.10
C ALA A 414 -16.61 18.76 -1.29
N PHE A 415 -16.33 19.56 -2.29
CA PHE A 415 -16.54 19.25 -3.71
C PHE A 415 -15.17 19.29 -4.38
N GLU A 416 -14.87 18.27 -5.16
CA GLU A 416 -13.58 18.16 -5.81
C GLU A 416 -13.73 17.83 -7.28
N GLY A 417 -12.96 18.51 -8.11
CA GLY A 417 -12.82 18.20 -9.52
C GLY A 417 -11.35 18.02 -9.88
N SER A 418 -11.07 16.96 -10.63
CA SER A 418 -9.72 16.65 -11.13
C SER A 418 -9.77 16.42 -12.64
N TYR A 419 -8.69 16.80 -13.30
CA TYR A 419 -8.46 16.56 -14.73
C TYR A 419 -7.01 16.13 -14.93
N GLN A 420 -6.82 15.07 -15.72
CA GLN A 420 -5.50 14.55 -16.06
C GLN A 420 -5.33 14.50 -17.57
#